data_549898ece64fa561a71d513e9ebdccb3
#
_entry.id   549898ece64fa561a71d513e9ebdccb3
#
_cell.length_a   1.000
_cell.length_b   1.000
_cell.length_c   1.000
_cell.angle_alpha   90.00
_cell.angle_beta   90.00
_cell.angle_gamma   90.00
#
_symmetry.space_group_name_H-M   'P 1'
#
loop_
_entity.id
_entity.type
_entity.pdbx_description
1 polymer ?
#
loop_
_entity_poly.entity_id
_entity_poly.type
_entity_poly.pdbx_seq_one_letter_code
_entity_poly.pdbx_strand_id
1 'polypeptide(L)'
;MYRSRMDRTTRWPLFLAALWMIAACAPSPKIGYDFDRSADFSAYHTYAWLSGEQEKSGDRRADSSVVDMRIRIAVGTQLRLKGFQALPEGKPDFYVAYHIGLKDSAPSISTQYYSDGMAGQAFAHSADTRQAEKSAPASTEAPSFLTGSLLIDIIDAASQKLVWRGTAAGEVDPGLTSQQRDQRTKAIVQNILSHFPPK
;
A
#
# COMPACT_ATOMS: atom_id res chain seq x y z
N MET A 1 30.04 8.54 -70.96
CA MET A 1 30.75 8.31 -69.68
C MET A 1 30.01 9.02 -68.55
N TYR A 2 29.15 8.30 -67.82
CA TYR A 2 28.34 8.84 -66.71
C TYR A 2 28.76 8.09 -65.44
N ARG A 3 29.45 8.74 -64.54
CA ARG A 3 29.88 8.18 -63.23
C ARG A 3 28.82 8.49 -62.20
N SER A 4 28.11 7.48 -61.73
CA SER A 4 27.20 7.56 -60.59
C SER A 4 28.00 7.67 -59.27
N ARG A 5 27.79 8.74 -58.54
CA ARG A 5 28.25 8.90 -57.13
C ARG A 5 27.28 8.14 -56.26
N MET A 6 27.79 7.19 -55.55
CA MET A 6 27.05 6.46 -54.49
C MET A 6 27.08 7.27 -53.22
N ASP A 7 25.93 7.77 -52.79
CA ASP A 7 25.71 8.48 -51.55
C ASP A 7 25.85 7.56 -50.33
N ARG A 8 26.82 7.88 -49.47
CA ARG A 8 27.18 7.14 -48.25
C ARG A 8 26.55 7.71 -46.97
N THR A 9 25.37 8.32 -46.99
CA THR A 9 24.85 9.08 -45.88
C THR A 9 23.56 8.53 -45.19
N THR A 10 23.17 7.25 -45.38
CA THR A 10 21.88 6.77 -44.88
C THR A 10 21.98 5.66 -43.84
N ARG A 11 23.07 5.53 -43.08
CA ARG A 11 23.19 4.40 -42.13
C ARG A 11 23.29 4.80 -40.63
N TRP A 12 23.04 6.06 -40.26
CA TRP A 12 23.24 6.53 -38.88
C TRP A 12 22.03 6.80 -38.00
N PRO A 13 20.77 6.73 -38.42
CA PRO A 13 19.66 6.91 -37.49
C PRO A 13 19.17 5.64 -36.77
N LEU A 14 19.70 4.44 -37.08
CA LEU A 14 19.20 3.19 -36.48
C LEU A 14 19.87 2.82 -35.14
N PHE A 15 20.97 3.47 -34.76
CA PHE A 15 21.65 3.17 -33.47
C PHE A 15 21.18 4.00 -32.29
N LEU A 16 20.36 5.05 -32.47
CA LEU A 16 19.87 5.92 -31.39
C LEU A 16 18.55 5.45 -30.75
N ALA A 17 17.86 4.47 -31.33
CA ALA A 17 16.58 3.98 -30.83
C ALA A 17 16.68 2.84 -29.78
N ALA A 18 17.86 2.28 -29.55
CA ALA A 18 18.06 1.09 -28.71
C ALA A 18 18.39 1.40 -27.23
N LEU A 19 18.46 2.67 -26.81
CA LEU A 19 18.96 3.05 -25.49
C LEU A 19 17.89 3.41 -24.46
N TRP A 20 16.59 3.10 -24.72
CA TRP A 20 15.49 3.56 -23.83
C TRP A 20 14.72 2.44 -23.13
N MET A 21 15.26 1.23 -23.02
CA MET A 21 14.58 0.12 -22.31
C MET A 21 15.39 -0.43 -21.13
N ILE A 22 15.87 0.43 -20.26
CA ILE A 22 16.21 -0.02 -18.91
C ILE A 22 15.08 0.46 -18.00
N ALA A 23 13.92 -0.17 -18.11
CA ALA A 23 12.90 -0.11 -17.06
C ALA A 23 13.50 -0.83 -15.85
N ALA A 24 13.98 -0.08 -14.87
CA ALA A 24 14.39 -0.61 -13.58
C ALA A 24 13.18 -1.33 -12.99
N CYS A 25 13.20 -2.65 -12.94
CA CYS A 25 12.24 -3.48 -12.20
C CYS A 25 12.46 -3.22 -10.71
N ALA A 26 11.85 -2.17 -10.17
CA ALA A 26 11.71 -2.05 -8.74
C ALA A 26 10.79 -3.19 -8.26
N PRO A 27 11.14 -3.92 -7.18
CA PRO A 27 10.30 -4.98 -6.67
C PRO A 27 8.91 -4.43 -6.30
N SER A 28 7.88 -5.02 -6.88
CA SER A 28 6.49 -4.64 -6.61
C SER A 28 6.09 -5.09 -5.21
N PRO A 29 5.35 -4.27 -4.44
CA PRO A 29 4.88 -4.67 -3.12
C PRO A 29 3.93 -5.87 -3.24
N LYS A 30 3.97 -6.76 -2.25
CA LYS A 30 3.01 -7.85 -2.11
C LYS A 30 1.68 -7.27 -1.61
N ILE A 31 0.61 -7.48 -2.36
CA ILE A 31 -0.74 -7.02 -2.03
C ILE A 31 -1.56 -8.22 -1.56
N GLY A 32 -2.30 -8.04 -0.46
CA GLY A 32 -3.27 -8.99 0.05
C GLY A 32 -4.56 -8.28 0.45
N TYR A 33 -5.67 -9.01 0.54
CA TYR A 33 -6.91 -8.51 1.10
C TYR A 33 -7.75 -9.65 1.66
N ASP A 34 -8.61 -9.30 2.62
CA ASP A 34 -9.60 -10.19 3.21
C ASP A 34 -10.87 -9.40 3.55
N PHE A 35 -12.04 -10.06 3.59
CA PHE A 35 -13.30 -9.40 3.83
C PHE A 35 -14.37 -10.35 4.40
N ASP A 36 -15.31 -9.76 5.14
CA ASP A 36 -16.51 -10.45 5.61
C ASP A 36 -17.50 -10.64 4.46
N ARG A 37 -17.74 -11.88 4.09
CA ARG A 37 -18.66 -12.24 3.01
C ARG A 37 -20.13 -11.98 3.36
N SER A 38 -20.43 -11.77 4.64
CA SER A 38 -21.79 -11.43 5.09
C SER A 38 -22.11 -9.94 5.05
N ALA A 39 -21.08 -9.08 4.83
CA ALA A 39 -21.25 -7.64 4.76
C ALA A 39 -21.86 -7.21 3.42
N ASP A 40 -22.85 -6.32 3.48
CA ASP A 40 -23.46 -5.72 2.29
C ASP A 40 -22.71 -4.45 1.87
N PHE A 41 -21.68 -4.61 1.06
CA PHE A 41 -20.89 -3.49 0.53
C PHE A 41 -21.68 -2.60 -0.44
N SER A 42 -22.81 -3.06 -0.98
CA SER A 42 -23.62 -2.25 -1.90
C SER A 42 -24.39 -1.13 -1.20
N ALA A 43 -24.58 -1.25 0.10
CA ALA A 43 -25.22 -0.24 0.94
C ALA A 43 -24.29 0.94 1.29
N TYR A 44 -22.97 0.84 1.01
CA TYR A 44 -22.00 1.85 1.39
C TYR A 44 -21.90 2.97 0.35
N HIS A 45 -22.04 4.21 0.80
CA HIS A 45 -21.93 5.41 -0.01
C HIS A 45 -21.05 6.48 0.63
N THR A 46 -21.01 6.53 1.96
CA THR A 46 -20.34 7.56 2.74
C THR A 46 -19.32 6.98 3.71
N TYR A 47 -18.22 7.70 3.90
CA TYR A 47 -17.20 7.29 4.85
C TYR A 47 -16.69 8.44 5.71
N ALA A 48 -16.18 8.10 6.88
CA ALA A 48 -15.36 8.98 7.69
C ALA A 48 -14.06 8.28 8.10
N TRP A 49 -13.07 9.06 8.48
CA TRP A 49 -11.89 8.51 9.13
C TRP A 49 -12.26 8.10 10.55
N LEU A 50 -11.79 6.93 10.96
CA LEU A 50 -11.97 6.49 12.34
C LEU A 50 -11.30 7.51 13.26
N SER A 51 -12.08 8.08 14.18
CA SER A 51 -11.57 9.05 15.17
C SER A 51 -10.85 8.29 16.27
N GLY A 52 -9.66 8.71 16.61
CA GLY A 52 -8.82 8.13 17.64
C GLY A 52 -7.35 8.45 17.37
N GLU A 53 -6.51 8.34 18.37
CA GLU A 53 -5.07 8.35 18.12
C GLU A 53 -4.74 7.19 17.22
N GLN A 54 -4.27 7.51 16.01
CA GLN A 54 -3.72 6.50 15.14
C GLN A 54 -2.63 5.77 15.89
N GLU A 55 -2.72 4.44 15.95
CA GLU A 55 -1.67 3.65 16.58
C GLU A 55 -0.32 4.02 15.97
N LYS A 56 0.54 4.57 16.82
CA LYS A 56 1.89 4.92 16.42
C LYS A 56 2.67 3.64 16.23
N SER A 57 3.34 3.52 15.09
CA SER A 57 4.21 2.39 14.80
C SER A 57 5.42 2.30 15.75
N GLY A 58 5.69 3.39 16.52
CA GLY A 58 6.88 3.60 17.31
C GLY A 58 8.08 4.11 16.51
N ASP A 59 7.96 4.19 15.17
CA ASP A 59 8.97 4.78 14.30
C ASP A 59 8.53 6.17 13.84
N ARG A 60 9.28 7.20 14.25
CA ARG A 60 8.99 8.61 13.91
C ARG A 60 8.92 8.87 12.40
N ARG A 61 9.52 8.03 11.58
CA ARG A 61 9.46 8.15 10.10
C ARG A 61 8.08 7.76 9.58
N ALA A 62 7.47 6.73 10.16
CA ALA A 62 6.11 6.28 9.85
C ALA A 62 5.05 7.17 10.51
N ASP A 63 5.31 7.63 11.73
CA ASP A 63 4.35 8.37 12.57
C ASP A 63 4.33 9.89 12.29
N SER A 64 4.90 10.33 11.17
CA SER A 64 4.94 11.76 10.83
C SER A 64 3.61 12.24 10.23
N SER A 65 3.23 13.49 10.54
CA SER A 65 2.05 14.14 9.96
C SER A 65 2.10 14.21 8.43
N VAL A 66 3.30 14.24 7.84
CA VAL A 66 3.47 14.24 6.38
C VAL A 66 3.08 12.88 5.78
N VAL A 67 3.42 11.78 6.45
CA VAL A 67 3.03 10.43 6.03
C VAL A 67 1.52 10.23 6.20
N ASP A 68 0.95 10.65 7.34
CA ASP A 68 -0.50 10.63 7.57
C ASP A 68 -1.26 11.37 6.46
N MET A 69 -0.90 12.61 6.20
CA MET A 69 -1.54 13.43 5.16
C MET A 69 -1.44 12.77 3.77
N ARG A 70 -0.28 12.22 3.44
CA ARG A 70 -0.04 11.53 2.15
C ARG A 70 -0.96 10.34 1.96
N ILE A 71 -1.10 9.50 2.99
CA ILE A 71 -1.96 8.32 2.95
C ILE A 71 -3.42 8.74 2.87
N ARG A 72 -3.87 9.69 3.71
CA ARG A 72 -5.26 10.18 3.71
C ARG A 72 -5.64 10.77 2.35
N ILE A 73 -4.78 11.55 1.73
CA ILE A 73 -5.01 12.09 0.39
C ILE A 73 -5.12 10.96 -0.65
N ALA A 74 -4.22 9.98 -0.61
CA ALA A 74 -4.24 8.87 -1.55
C ALA A 74 -5.51 8.02 -1.40
N VAL A 75 -5.85 7.62 -0.18
CA VAL A 75 -7.05 6.82 0.12
C VAL A 75 -8.33 7.59 -0.24
N GLY A 76 -8.46 8.84 0.22
CA GLY A 76 -9.65 9.66 -0.08
C GLY A 76 -9.83 9.89 -1.59
N THR A 77 -8.74 10.02 -2.34
CA THR A 77 -8.80 10.12 -3.80
C THR A 77 -9.33 8.83 -4.42
N GLN A 78 -8.85 7.66 -3.97
CA GLN A 78 -9.29 6.38 -4.51
C GLN A 78 -10.75 6.09 -4.15
N LEU A 79 -11.16 6.35 -2.92
CA LEU A 79 -12.56 6.16 -2.50
C LEU A 79 -13.50 7.06 -3.30
N ARG A 80 -13.15 8.34 -3.51
CA ARG A 80 -13.94 9.25 -4.33
C ARG A 80 -14.04 8.78 -5.79
N LEU A 81 -12.96 8.26 -6.38
CA LEU A 81 -12.99 7.71 -7.74
C LEU A 81 -13.91 6.49 -7.85
N LYS A 82 -14.16 5.79 -6.76
CA LYS A 82 -15.09 4.67 -6.65
C LYS A 82 -16.53 5.09 -6.32
N GLY A 83 -16.79 6.38 -6.14
CA GLY A 83 -18.13 6.93 -5.87
C GLY A 83 -18.44 7.15 -4.39
N PHE A 84 -17.53 6.84 -3.47
CA PHE A 84 -17.73 7.09 -2.05
C PHE A 84 -17.51 8.57 -1.71
N GLN A 85 -18.34 9.11 -0.82
CA GLN A 85 -18.29 10.49 -0.36
C GLN A 85 -17.75 10.57 1.06
N ALA A 86 -16.84 11.50 1.32
CA ALA A 86 -16.38 11.77 2.67
C ALA A 86 -17.47 12.48 3.47
N LEU A 87 -17.80 11.96 4.63
CA LEU A 87 -18.76 12.53 5.57
C LEU A 87 -18.05 12.77 6.92
N PRO A 88 -17.36 13.93 7.09
CA PRO A 88 -16.59 14.20 8.30
C PRO A 88 -17.45 14.39 9.54
N GLU A 89 -18.72 14.77 9.37
CA GLU A 89 -19.69 14.96 10.43
C GLU A 89 -20.95 14.14 10.16
N GLY A 90 -21.55 13.56 11.20
CA GLY A 90 -22.74 12.73 11.09
C GLY A 90 -22.46 11.24 11.27
N LYS A 91 -23.30 10.40 10.65
CA LYS A 91 -23.17 8.94 10.68
C LYS A 91 -22.77 8.45 9.29
N PRO A 92 -21.50 8.12 9.06
CA PRO A 92 -21.08 7.51 7.80
C PRO A 92 -21.58 6.07 7.72
N ASP A 93 -21.53 5.48 6.54
CA ASP A 93 -21.83 4.05 6.36
C ASP A 93 -20.66 3.17 6.82
N PHE A 94 -19.42 3.68 6.67
CA PHE A 94 -18.23 2.98 7.16
C PHE A 94 -17.14 3.95 7.64
N TYR A 95 -16.28 3.44 8.48
CA TYR A 95 -15.05 4.13 8.87
C TYR A 95 -13.85 3.56 8.13
N VAL A 96 -12.87 4.41 7.90
CA VAL A 96 -11.57 4.04 7.33
C VAL A 96 -10.50 4.22 8.40
N ALA A 97 -9.68 3.21 8.59
CA ALA A 97 -8.45 3.30 9.37
C ALA A 97 -7.27 2.83 8.53
N TYR A 98 -6.05 3.18 8.91
CA TYR A 98 -4.85 2.60 8.32
C TYR A 98 -3.78 2.40 9.39
N HIS A 99 -2.88 1.45 9.14
CA HIS A 99 -1.75 1.15 10.01
C HIS A 99 -0.49 1.02 9.16
N ILE A 100 0.63 1.50 9.70
CA ILE A 100 1.95 1.36 9.09
C ILE A 100 2.80 0.50 10.00
N GLY A 101 3.47 -0.50 9.45
CA GLY A 101 4.49 -1.27 10.13
C GLY A 101 5.84 -1.13 9.44
N LEU A 102 6.92 -1.12 10.22
CA LEU A 102 8.29 -1.27 9.73
C LEU A 102 8.89 -2.55 10.28
N LYS A 103 9.87 -3.13 9.60
CA LYS A 103 10.38 -4.49 9.86
C LYS A 103 10.77 -4.76 11.32
N ASP A 104 11.23 -3.73 12.03
CA ASP A 104 11.63 -3.85 13.44
C ASP A 104 10.50 -3.51 14.42
N SER A 105 9.34 -3.09 13.90
CA SER A 105 8.14 -2.78 14.65
C SER A 105 7.02 -3.68 14.13
N ALA A 106 6.75 -4.79 14.80
CA ALA A 106 5.54 -5.54 14.52
C ALA A 106 4.36 -4.56 14.66
N PRO A 107 3.42 -4.48 13.67
CA PRO A 107 2.25 -3.65 13.82
C PRO A 107 1.51 -4.11 15.10
N SER A 108 1.49 -3.25 16.11
CA SER A 108 0.65 -3.48 17.28
C SER A 108 -0.78 -3.24 16.82
N ILE A 109 -1.51 -4.32 16.59
CA ILE A 109 -2.92 -4.23 16.26
C ILE A 109 -3.65 -4.15 17.59
N SER A 110 -4.22 -2.99 17.91
CA SER A 110 -5.07 -2.91 19.09
C SER A 110 -6.32 -3.74 18.82
N THR A 111 -6.41 -4.82 19.56
CA THR A 111 -7.55 -5.75 19.50
C THR A 111 -8.82 -5.15 20.12
N GLN A 112 -8.75 -3.95 20.65
CA GLN A 112 -9.87 -3.31 21.36
C GLN A 112 -11.06 -2.99 20.44
N TYR A 113 -10.84 -2.75 19.14
CA TYR A 113 -11.91 -2.49 18.17
C TYR A 113 -12.39 -3.74 17.43
N TYR A 114 -11.72 -4.89 17.63
CA TYR A 114 -11.95 -6.10 16.82
C TYR A 114 -12.32 -7.32 17.67
N SER A 115 -12.94 -7.12 18.83
CA SER A 115 -13.12 -8.18 19.83
C SER A 115 -14.08 -9.31 19.44
N ASP A 116 -14.83 -9.19 18.32
CA ASP A 116 -15.73 -10.26 17.88
C ASP A 116 -15.84 -10.29 16.35
N GLY A 117 -15.07 -11.09 15.71
CA GLY A 117 -15.18 -11.30 14.28
C GLY A 117 -13.86 -11.72 13.64
N MET A 118 -13.81 -11.85 12.36
CA MET A 118 -12.76 -12.32 11.46
C MET A 118 -11.29 -12.02 11.82
N ALA A 119 -11.01 -11.04 12.70
CA ALA A 119 -9.66 -10.63 13.06
C ALA A 119 -8.83 -11.74 13.74
N GLY A 120 -9.44 -12.68 14.42
CA GLY A 120 -8.72 -13.70 15.18
C GLY A 120 -8.06 -14.80 14.33
N GLN A 121 -8.54 -15.04 13.12
CA GLN A 121 -8.03 -16.14 12.28
C GLN A 121 -7.12 -15.69 11.14
N ALA A 122 -7.37 -14.52 10.55
CA ALA A 122 -6.57 -14.02 9.44
C ALA A 122 -5.14 -13.59 9.85
N PHE A 123 -4.92 -13.25 11.13
CA PHE A 123 -3.63 -12.78 11.61
C PHE A 123 -2.69 -13.88 12.12
N ALA A 124 -3.20 -15.06 12.41
CA ALA A 124 -2.36 -16.21 12.78
C ALA A 124 -1.37 -16.59 11.67
N HIS A 125 -1.72 -16.31 10.41
CA HIS A 125 -0.87 -16.62 9.25
C HIS A 125 0.20 -15.56 8.95
N SER A 126 0.06 -14.32 9.42
CA SER A 126 1.10 -13.30 9.27
C SER A 126 2.15 -13.32 10.39
N ALA A 127 1.89 -14.03 11.50
CA ALA A 127 2.84 -14.20 12.59
C ALA A 127 3.86 -15.33 12.34
N ASP A 128 3.60 -16.21 11.35
CA ASP A 128 4.42 -17.41 11.10
C ASP A 128 5.71 -17.15 10.29
N THR A 129 5.94 -15.88 9.90
CA THR A 129 7.24 -15.46 9.34
C THR A 129 8.37 -15.41 10.37
N ARG A 130 8.10 -15.68 11.66
CA ARG A 130 9.14 -15.75 12.70
C ARG A 130 9.94 -17.03 12.72
N GLN A 131 9.52 -18.11 12.09
CA GLN A 131 10.23 -19.38 12.10
C GLN A 131 11.20 -19.61 10.96
N ALA A 132 11.19 -18.77 9.92
CA ALA A 132 12.12 -18.87 8.80
C ALA A 132 13.51 -18.21 9.05
N GLU A 133 13.69 -17.48 10.14
CA GLU A 133 14.94 -16.74 10.41
C GLU A 133 16.00 -17.52 11.22
N LYS A 134 15.77 -18.80 11.56
CA LYS A 134 16.68 -19.54 12.46
C LYS A 134 17.72 -20.43 11.79
N SER A 135 17.84 -20.35 10.47
CA SER A 135 18.81 -21.22 9.76
C SER A 135 19.46 -20.50 8.57
N ALA A 136 20.14 -19.38 8.80
CA ALA A 136 21.08 -18.85 7.83
C ALA A 136 22.45 -18.62 8.52
N PRO A 137 23.57 -19.15 7.97
CA PRO A 137 24.88 -18.91 8.55
C PRO A 137 25.26 -17.43 8.37
N ALA A 138 25.83 -16.86 9.44
CA ALA A 138 26.42 -15.54 9.44
C ALA A 138 27.55 -15.49 8.41
N SER A 139 27.37 -14.67 7.36
CA SER A 139 28.46 -13.93 6.70
C SER A 139 27.98 -13.23 5.45
N THR A 140 28.36 -11.99 5.32
CA THR A 140 28.18 -10.98 4.28
C THR A 140 27.07 -9.99 4.64
N GLU A 141 27.49 -8.76 4.92
CA GLU A 141 26.62 -7.59 5.09
C GLU A 141 25.73 -7.44 3.84
N ALA A 142 24.63 -8.15 3.83
CA ALA A 142 23.56 -7.85 2.91
C ALA A 142 23.02 -6.48 3.28
N PRO A 143 22.81 -5.57 2.33
CA PRO A 143 22.23 -4.27 2.62
C PRO A 143 20.92 -4.50 3.39
N SER A 144 20.80 -3.90 4.57
CA SER A 144 19.61 -4.01 5.41
C SER A 144 18.47 -3.28 4.71
N PHE A 145 17.65 -4.00 3.96
CA PHE A 145 16.45 -3.45 3.36
C PHE A 145 15.39 -3.31 4.44
N LEU A 146 14.94 -2.07 4.66
CA LEU A 146 13.82 -1.80 5.53
C LEU A 146 12.54 -2.26 4.83
N THR A 147 11.85 -3.23 5.40
CA THR A 147 10.54 -3.65 4.90
C THR A 147 9.44 -2.90 5.63
N GLY A 148 8.54 -2.27 4.89
CA GLY A 148 7.37 -1.59 5.40
C GLY A 148 6.09 -2.32 5.03
N SER A 149 5.05 -2.15 5.83
CA SER A 149 3.70 -2.59 5.53
C SER A 149 2.71 -1.44 5.69
N LEU A 150 1.69 -1.42 4.84
CA LEU A 150 0.52 -0.56 4.94
C LEU A 150 -0.72 -1.44 4.97
N LEU A 151 -1.54 -1.27 6.00
CA LEU A 151 -2.86 -1.88 6.12
C LEU A 151 -3.90 -0.77 5.97
N ILE A 152 -5.01 -1.06 5.28
CA ILE A 152 -6.18 -0.20 5.19
C ILE A 152 -7.39 -1.03 5.60
N ASP A 153 -8.12 -0.52 6.57
CA ASP A 153 -9.28 -1.16 7.19
C ASP A 153 -10.55 -0.41 6.87
N ILE A 154 -11.59 -1.15 6.56
CA ILE A 154 -12.95 -0.67 6.42
C ILE A 154 -13.78 -1.30 7.54
N ILE A 155 -14.39 -0.44 8.34
CA ILE A 155 -15.14 -0.81 9.53
C ILE A 155 -16.58 -0.35 9.31
N ASP A 156 -17.51 -1.28 9.33
CA ASP A 156 -18.94 -0.96 9.23
C ASP A 156 -19.37 -0.05 10.39
N ALA A 157 -19.99 1.07 10.08
CA ALA A 157 -20.31 2.07 11.10
C ALA A 157 -21.45 1.64 12.02
N ALA A 158 -22.35 0.80 11.55
CA ALA A 158 -23.50 0.33 12.34
C ALA A 158 -23.11 -0.76 13.33
N SER A 159 -22.37 -1.78 12.87
CA SER A 159 -21.94 -2.91 13.69
C SER A 159 -20.60 -2.69 14.39
N GLN A 160 -19.84 -1.69 14.02
CA GLN A 160 -18.46 -1.42 14.48
C GLN A 160 -17.51 -2.59 14.22
N LYS A 161 -17.81 -3.43 13.23
CA LYS A 161 -16.99 -4.59 12.85
C LYS A 161 -16.08 -4.27 11.68
N LEU A 162 -14.87 -4.82 11.70
CA LEU A 162 -14.01 -4.86 10.54
C LEU A 162 -14.66 -5.73 9.46
N VAL A 163 -14.95 -5.16 8.30
CA VAL A 163 -15.60 -5.86 7.19
C VAL A 163 -14.70 -6.06 5.98
N TRP A 164 -13.63 -5.27 5.88
CA TRP A 164 -12.64 -5.44 4.83
C TRP A 164 -11.28 -4.93 5.29
N ARG A 165 -10.23 -5.63 4.90
CA ARG A 165 -8.85 -5.24 5.12
C ARG A 165 -8.03 -5.48 3.87
N GLY A 166 -7.27 -4.47 3.47
CA GLY A 166 -6.27 -4.59 2.42
C GLY A 166 -4.87 -4.32 2.96
N THR A 167 -3.89 -5.04 2.44
CA THR A 167 -2.51 -4.97 2.90
C THR A 167 -1.54 -4.80 1.75
N ALA A 168 -0.46 -4.07 1.99
CA ALA A 168 0.70 -4.04 1.12
C ALA A 168 1.96 -4.20 1.96
N ALA A 169 2.89 -5.03 1.51
CA ALA A 169 4.20 -5.17 2.14
C ALA A 169 5.29 -5.09 1.07
N GLY A 170 6.36 -4.36 1.37
CA GLY A 170 7.45 -4.19 0.41
C GLY A 170 8.62 -3.42 0.98
N GLU A 171 9.66 -3.32 0.18
CA GLU A 171 10.87 -2.61 0.52
C GLU A 171 10.64 -1.09 0.64
N VAL A 172 11.22 -0.47 1.65
CA VAL A 172 11.21 0.98 1.85
C VAL A 172 12.55 1.54 1.39
N ASP A 173 12.53 2.34 0.34
CA ASP A 173 13.70 3.07 -0.11
C ASP A 173 13.77 4.44 0.58
N PRO A 174 14.74 4.67 1.47
CA PRO A 174 14.92 5.94 2.16
C PRO A 174 15.42 7.06 1.23
N GLY A 175 16.02 6.71 0.09
CA GLY A 175 16.60 7.65 -0.88
C GLY A 175 15.57 8.36 -1.78
N LEU A 176 14.29 7.95 -1.74
CA LEU A 176 13.27 8.57 -2.56
C LEU A 176 13.05 10.06 -2.21
N THR A 177 12.87 10.88 -3.24
CA THR A 177 12.40 12.26 -3.09
C THR A 177 10.95 12.30 -2.57
N SER A 178 10.50 13.45 -2.07
CA SER A 178 9.10 13.61 -1.61
C SER A 178 8.10 13.27 -2.71
N GLN A 179 8.32 13.73 -3.93
CA GLN A 179 7.47 13.45 -5.08
C GLN A 179 7.41 11.94 -5.42
N GLN A 180 8.55 11.26 -5.37
CA GLN A 180 8.60 9.81 -5.61
C GLN A 180 7.86 9.03 -4.51
N ARG A 181 7.98 9.46 -3.25
CA ARG A 181 7.20 8.89 -2.13
C ARG A 181 5.70 9.08 -2.33
N ASP A 182 5.27 10.27 -2.79
CA ASP A 182 3.86 10.55 -3.10
C ASP A 182 3.34 9.62 -4.20
N GLN A 183 4.09 9.48 -5.30
CA GLN A 183 3.73 8.59 -6.40
C GLN A 183 3.66 7.13 -5.96
N ARG A 184 4.64 6.68 -5.17
CA ARG A 184 4.69 5.32 -4.65
C ARG A 184 3.50 5.03 -3.71
N THR A 185 3.21 5.95 -2.80
CA THR A 185 2.05 5.82 -1.89
C THR A 185 0.74 5.74 -2.67
N LYS A 186 0.55 6.62 -3.67
CA LYS A 186 -0.63 6.57 -4.54
C LYS A 186 -0.78 5.23 -5.24
N ALA A 187 0.30 4.70 -5.81
CA ALA A 187 0.28 3.41 -6.50
C ALA A 187 -0.04 2.25 -5.53
N ILE A 188 0.56 2.24 -4.35
CA ILE A 188 0.30 1.22 -3.32
C ILE A 188 -1.17 1.27 -2.88
N VAL A 189 -1.68 2.45 -2.52
CA VAL A 189 -3.08 2.63 -2.09
C VAL A 189 -4.05 2.26 -3.22
N GLN A 190 -3.77 2.64 -4.45
CA GLN A 190 -4.56 2.24 -5.61
C GLN A 190 -4.63 0.73 -5.76
N ASN A 191 -3.49 0.03 -5.63
CA ASN A 191 -3.43 -1.43 -5.73
C ASN A 191 -4.20 -2.10 -4.58
N ILE A 192 -4.05 -1.64 -3.34
CA ILE A 192 -4.82 -2.15 -2.20
C ILE A 192 -6.32 -1.97 -2.47
N LEU A 193 -6.74 -0.74 -2.72
CA LEU A 193 -8.16 -0.41 -2.88
C LEU A 193 -8.76 -0.88 -4.22
N SER A 194 -7.96 -1.41 -5.17
CA SER A 194 -8.52 -2.04 -6.36
C SER A 194 -9.40 -3.24 -6.03
N HIS A 195 -9.20 -3.84 -4.86
CA HIS A 195 -9.96 -4.98 -4.34
C HIS A 195 -11.14 -4.57 -3.42
N PHE A 196 -11.40 -3.28 -3.24
CA PHE A 196 -12.54 -2.75 -2.48
C PHE A 196 -13.48 -1.94 -3.38
N PRO A 197 -14.84 -2.10 -3.28
CA PRO A 197 -15.49 -3.20 -2.61
C PRO A 197 -15.23 -4.54 -3.31
N PRO A 198 -15.30 -5.66 -2.57
CA PRO A 198 -15.20 -6.99 -3.18
C PRO A 198 -16.38 -7.24 -4.11
N LYS A 199 -16.17 -8.07 -5.14
CA LYS A 199 -17.19 -8.42 -6.14
C LYS A 199 -17.95 -9.68 -5.72
#